data_b6e238eb39e8421996773ddfa8816b9b
#
_entry.id   b6e238eb39e8421996773ddfa8816b9b
#
_cell.length_a   1.000
_cell.length_b   1.000
_cell.length_c   1.000
_cell.angle_alpha   90.00
_cell.angle_beta   90.00
_cell.angle_gamma   90.00
#
_symmetry.space_group_name_H-M   'P 1'
#
loop_
_entity.id
_entity.type
_entity.pdbx_description
1 polymer ?
#
loop_
_entity_poly.entity_id
_entity_poly.type
_entity_poly.pdbx_seq_one_letter_code
_entity_poly.pdbx_strand_id
1 'polypeptide(L)'
;MSIANEADGGAFKVNSLSGLNRADASEGTLVWDPARSIWNMAMIAGALVLGPLFFTWSAFADFLLLSGFTLCVGHSVGFHRRLIHRSFDCPKWLERTMIYVGVLVGMGGPIWTIGLHDIRDWAQRQPDCHWALRHGRPALVDGFYYLNFRLALARPPVFDPGPGISDDPFYLFLQRTWMLQQIPVALALYALGGWPWVVWGVIVRVATCFTMHWYIAHVAHRRGPQDWIVEDAAVQGYNVGWLAIPTMGESWHSNHHAFPASCRHGLYKGQIDLGYTFVQLLAWLGLARDIRVPANLPPRSGLVPVSRRALGAAGAGQAALSGIDPASA
;
A
#
# COMPACT_ATOMS: atom_id res chain seq x y z
N MET A 1 -32.34 2.80 -11.96
CA MET A 1 -32.38 1.46 -12.57
C MET A 1 -31.11 0.72 -12.11
N SER A 2 -31.25 -0.17 -11.14
CA SER A 2 -30.14 -0.90 -10.53
C SER A 2 -29.71 -2.01 -11.50
N ILE A 3 -28.50 -1.93 -12.04
CA ILE A 3 -27.90 -3.04 -12.76
C ILE A 3 -27.37 -4.01 -11.69
N ALA A 4 -28.12 -5.10 -11.48
CA ALA A 4 -27.68 -6.23 -10.69
C ALA A 4 -26.40 -6.78 -11.32
N ASN A 5 -25.28 -6.65 -10.61
CA ASN A 5 -24.05 -7.36 -10.95
C ASN A 5 -24.24 -8.83 -10.59
N GLU A 6 -24.23 -9.68 -11.61
CA GLU A 6 -24.18 -11.12 -11.50
C GLU A 6 -23.03 -11.53 -10.57
N ALA A 7 -23.36 -12.45 -9.68
CA ALA A 7 -22.44 -13.05 -8.73
C ALA A 7 -21.41 -13.88 -9.50
N ASP A 8 -20.25 -13.30 -9.78
CA ASP A 8 -19.07 -14.04 -10.16
C ASP A 8 -18.59 -14.77 -8.90
N GLY A 9 -18.62 -16.10 -8.94
CA GLY A 9 -18.40 -16.95 -7.79
C GLY A 9 -17.07 -16.71 -7.09
N GLY A 10 -17.10 -15.94 -6.01
CA GLY A 10 -15.99 -15.82 -5.06
C GLY A 10 -14.70 -15.13 -5.54
N ALA A 11 -14.67 -14.54 -6.74
CA ALA A 11 -13.50 -13.84 -7.25
C ALA A 11 -13.26 -12.53 -6.47
N PHE A 12 -12.00 -12.26 -6.17
CA PHE A 12 -11.58 -11.02 -5.52
C PHE A 12 -11.96 -9.80 -6.38
N LYS A 13 -12.86 -8.97 -5.87
CA LYS A 13 -13.34 -7.79 -6.57
C LYS A 13 -12.49 -6.57 -6.21
N VAL A 14 -11.76 -6.03 -7.17
CA VAL A 14 -11.10 -4.73 -7.04
C VAL A 14 -12.11 -3.63 -7.38
N ASN A 15 -12.45 -2.80 -6.41
CA ASN A 15 -13.56 -1.85 -6.52
C ASN A 15 -13.40 -0.78 -7.62
N SER A 16 -12.17 -0.51 -8.07
CA SER A 16 -11.85 0.52 -9.06
C SER A 16 -11.59 -0.04 -10.46
N LEU A 17 -11.69 -1.36 -10.67
CA LEU A 17 -11.42 -1.99 -11.95
C LEU A 17 -12.66 -2.65 -12.55
N SER A 18 -12.78 -2.53 -13.89
CA SER A 18 -13.81 -3.18 -14.69
C SER A 18 -13.25 -3.69 -16.00
N GLY A 19 -14.07 -4.39 -16.81
CA GLY A 19 -13.63 -4.94 -18.09
C GLY A 19 -12.58 -6.06 -17.97
N LEU A 20 -12.51 -6.75 -16.83
CA LEU A 20 -11.47 -7.71 -16.48
C LEU A 20 -11.41 -8.91 -17.45
N ASN A 21 -12.52 -9.29 -18.07
CA ASN A 21 -12.61 -10.38 -19.04
C ASN A 21 -11.87 -10.10 -20.37
N ARG A 22 -11.51 -8.85 -20.64
CA ARG A 22 -10.76 -8.42 -21.84
C ARG A 22 -9.34 -7.97 -21.50
N ALA A 23 -9.03 -7.85 -20.23
CA ALA A 23 -7.73 -7.39 -19.76
C ALA A 23 -6.70 -8.53 -19.76
N ASP A 24 -5.44 -8.16 -19.95
CA ASP A 24 -4.30 -9.09 -19.94
C ASP A 24 -3.19 -8.52 -19.05
N ALA A 25 -2.77 -9.29 -18.08
CA ALA A 25 -1.74 -8.91 -17.12
C ALA A 25 -0.32 -9.26 -17.57
N SER A 26 -0.15 -10.09 -18.61
CA SER A 26 1.13 -10.66 -19.00
C SER A 26 1.88 -9.82 -20.04
N GLU A 27 1.16 -9.14 -20.93
CA GLU A 27 1.72 -8.36 -22.01
C GLU A 27 1.75 -6.85 -21.70
N GLY A 28 2.89 -6.22 -21.97
CA GLY A 28 3.05 -4.80 -21.75
C GLY A 28 4.46 -4.31 -22.02
N THR A 29 4.68 -3.02 -21.85
CA THR A 29 5.99 -2.38 -22.00
C THR A 29 6.28 -1.49 -20.81
N LEU A 30 7.56 -1.40 -20.44
CA LEU A 30 8.02 -0.42 -19.46
C LEU A 30 8.27 0.91 -20.17
N VAL A 31 7.53 1.92 -19.75
CA VAL A 31 7.65 3.29 -20.27
C VAL A 31 8.33 4.15 -19.21
N TRP A 32 9.38 4.84 -19.60
CA TRP A 32 10.03 5.79 -18.70
C TRP A 32 9.06 6.88 -18.25
N ASP A 33 9.06 7.16 -16.94
CA ASP A 33 8.26 8.23 -16.32
C ASP A 33 9.21 9.36 -15.91
N PRO A 34 9.41 10.38 -16.78
CA PRO A 34 10.43 11.40 -16.53
C PRO A 34 10.17 12.21 -15.27
N ALA A 35 8.93 12.60 -15.01
CA ALA A 35 8.61 13.43 -13.85
C ALA A 35 8.89 12.68 -12.54
N ARG A 36 8.44 11.44 -12.44
CA ARG A 36 8.67 10.58 -11.28
C ARG A 36 10.14 10.19 -11.14
N SER A 37 10.81 9.88 -12.28
CA SER A 37 12.24 9.54 -12.29
C SER A 37 13.10 10.69 -11.79
N ILE A 38 12.89 11.91 -12.30
CA ILE A 38 13.63 13.11 -11.87
C ILE A 38 13.38 13.38 -10.38
N TRP A 39 12.12 13.30 -9.92
CA TRP A 39 11.77 13.46 -8.51
C TRP A 39 12.50 12.45 -7.63
N ASN A 40 12.37 11.16 -7.92
CA ASN A 40 12.95 10.10 -7.12
C ASN A 40 14.48 10.22 -7.08
N MET A 41 15.11 10.42 -8.24
CA MET A 41 16.56 10.53 -8.31
C MET A 41 17.08 11.79 -7.62
N ALA A 42 16.38 12.94 -7.73
CA ALA A 42 16.72 14.15 -7.02
C ALA A 42 16.64 13.98 -5.49
N MET A 43 15.58 13.31 -4.99
CA MET A 43 15.44 13.02 -3.56
C MET A 43 16.53 12.05 -3.07
N ILE A 44 16.85 10.99 -3.82
CA ILE A 44 17.92 10.06 -3.46
C ILE A 44 19.28 10.76 -3.45
N ALA A 45 19.61 11.47 -4.53
CA ALA A 45 20.88 12.20 -4.61
C ALA A 45 20.99 13.26 -3.51
N GLY A 46 19.93 14.02 -3.27
CA GLY A 46 19.84 14.97 -2.17
C GLY A 46 20.02 14.32 -0.80
N ALA A 47 19.38 13.18 -0.55
CA ALA A 47 19.51 12.44 0.71
C ALA A 47 20.96 11.95 0.93
N LEU A 48 21.59 11.41 -0.11
CA LEU A 48 22.96 10.90 -0.02
C LEU A 48 24.00 12.01 0.17
N VAL A 49 23.81 13.17 -0.44
CA VAL A 49 24.77 14.28 -0.38
C VAL A 49 24.47 15.20 0.81
N LEU A 50 23.23 15.69 0.91
CA LEU A 50 22.86 16.68 1.93
C LEU A 50 22.57 16.05 3.29
N GLY A 51 22.10 14.81 3.33
CA GLY A 51 21.80 14.13 4.58
C GLY A 51 22.97 14.12 5.57
N PRO A 52 24.17 13.64 5.19
CA PRO A 52 25.34 13.69 6.06
C PRO A 52 25.78 15.11 6.41
N LEU A 53 25.71 16.05 5.45
CA LEU A 53 26.16 17.44 5.65
C LEU A 53 25.28 18.21 6.64
N PHE A 54 24.00 17.92 6.68
CA PHE A 54 23.01 18.58 7.54
C PHE A 54 22.53 17.69 8.69
N PHE A 55 23.30 16.70 9.07
CA PHE A 55 22.93 15.82 10.17
C PHE A 55 22.97 16.59 11.51
N THR A 56 21.87 16.50 12.24
CA THR A 56 21.76 16.79 13.67
C THR A 56 20.83 15.78 14.33
N TRP A 57 21.01 15.52 15.61
CA TRP A 57 20.13 14.61 16.34
C TRP A 57 18.66 15.06 16.36
N SER A 58 18.43 16.38 16.41
CA SER A 58 17.07 16.93 16.34
C SER A 58 16.44 16.73 14.95
N ALA A 59 17.19 16.91 13.87
CA ALA A 59 16.73 16.65 12.51
C ALA A 59 16.47 15.16 12.26
N PHE A 60 17.30 14.29 12.83
CA PHE A 60 17.07 12.84 12.78
C PHE A 60 15.80 12.43 13.56
N ALA A 61 15.56 13.04 14.72
CA ALA A 61 14.33 12.81 15.48
C ALA A 61 13.10 13.30 14.70
N ASP A 62 13.15 14.48 14.09
CA ASP A 62 12.10 15.00 13.20
C ASP A 62 11.84 14.05 12.03
N PHE A 63 12.88 13.56 11.36
CA PHE A 63 12.77 12.54 10.31
C PHE A 63 12.02 11.29 10.78
N LEU A 64 12.35 10.74 11.95
CA LEU A 64 11.68 9.55 12.48
C LEU A 64 10.20 9.82 12.79
N LEU A 65 9.90 10.95 13.43
CA LEU A 65 8.54 11.34 13.79
C LEU A 65 7.68 11.57 12.54
N LEU A 66 8.16 12.36 11.58
CA LEU A 66 7.43 12.65 10.36
C LEU A 66 7.31 11.41 9.46
N SER A 67 8.32 10.56 9.37
CA SER A 67 8.22 9.28 8.65
C SER A 67 7.15 8.38 9.28
N GLY A 68 7.21 8.17 10.59
CA GLY A 68 6.22 7.38 11.32
C GLY A 68 4.80 7.93 11.14
N PHE A 69 4.63 9.23 11.29
CA PHE A 69 3.34 9.88 11.13
C PHE A 69 2.79 9.77 9.70
N THR A 70 3.59 10.12 8.68
CA THR A 70 3.13 10.10 7.29
C THR A 70 2.89 8.68 6.78
N LEU A 71 3.71 7.71 7.18
CA LEU A 71 3.52 6.31 6.83
C LEU A 71 2.31 5.70 7.54
N CYS A 72 2.13 5.95 8.83
CA CYS A 72 1.00 5.38 9.58
C CYS A 72 -0.33 6.02 9.16
N VAL A 73 -0.47 7.33 9.41
CA VAL A 73 -1.74 8.05 9.22
C VAL A 73 -2.05 8.21 7.73
N GLY A 74 -1.04 8.56 6.93
CA GLY A 74 -1.22 8.88 5.52
C GLY A 74 -1.24 7.65 4.62
N HIS A 75 -0.14 6.89 4.59
CA HIS A 75 -0.01 5.78 3.64
C HIS A 75 -0.78 4.55 4.08
N SER A 76 -0.48 4.01 5.25
CA SER A 76 -1.04 2.75 5.73
C SER A 76 -2.54 2.86 6.01
N VAL A 77 -2.98 3.89 6.73
CA VAL A 77 -4.41 4.05 7.08
C VAL A 77 -5.16 4.84 6.02
N GLY A 78 -4.66 6.00 5.61
CA GLY A 78 -5.33 6.87 4.66
C GLY A 78 -5.41 6.29 3.25
N PHE A 79 -4.28 6.02 2.62
CA PHE A 79 -4.27 5.49 1.26
C PHE A 79 -4.67 4.02 1.21
N HIS A 80 -3.94 3.15 1.90
CA HIS A 80 -4.08 1.72 1.69
C HIS A 80 -5.39 1.19 2.26
N ARG A 81 -5.65 1.38 3.55
CA ARG A 81 -6.85 0.84 4.20
C ARG A 81 -8.12 1.62 3.86
N ARG A 82 -8.08 2.97 3.86
CA ARG A 82 -9.30 3.76 3.64
C ARG A 82 -9.61 4.00 2.18
N LEU A 83 -8.67 4.53 1.39
CA LEU A 83 -8.96 4.98 0.03
C LEU A 83 -9.00 3.83 -0.97
N ILE A 84 -8.03 2.91 -0.92
CA ILE A 84 -7.89 1.78 -1.83
C ILE A 84 -8.83 0.65 -1.43
N HIS A 85 -8.62 0.05 -0.27
CA HIS A 85 -9.38 -1.15 0.14
C HIS A 85 -10.73 -0.85 0.80
N ARG A 86 -10.99 0.41 1.17
CA ARG A 86 -12.25 0.84 1.82
C ARG A 86 -12.61 -0.06 3.00
N SER A 87 -11.59 -0.44 3.79
CA SER A 87 -11.70 -1.44 4.86
C SER A 87 -12.33 -0.90 6.15
N PHE A 88 -12.64 0.39 6.21
CA PHE A 88 -13.43 1.05 7.26
C PHE A 88 -14.02 2.34 6.72
N ASP A 89 -15.02 2.89 7.42
CA ASP A 89 -15.61 4.21 7.12
C ASP A 89 -15.24 5.24 8.19
N CYS A 90 -15.14 6.51 7.75
CA CYS A 90 -14.84 7.66 8.61
C CYS A 90 -15.46 8.95 8.03
N PRO A 91 -15.56 10.03 8.84
CA PRO A 91 -15.99 11.33 8.33
C PRO A 91 -15.11 11.84 7.19
N LYS A 92 -15.70 12.51 6.20
CA LYS A 92 -14.99 12.99 4.99
C LYS A 92 -13.84 13.94 5.30
N TRP A 93 -13.94 14.78 6.33
CA TRP A 93 -12.85 15.65 6.75
C TRP A 93 -11.63 14.85 7.22
N LEU A 94 -11.85 13.76 7.98
CA LEU A 94 -10.77 12.89 8.45
C LEU A 94 -10.13 12.12 7.29
N GLU A 95 -10.95 11.59 6.37
CA GLU A 95 -10.46 10.97 5.14
C GLU A 95 -9.55 11.94 4.38
N ARG A 96 -10.01 13.17 4.11
CA ARG A 96 -9.21 14.18 3.40
C ARG A 96 -7.91 14.52 4.14
N THR A 97 -7.95 14.63 5.47
CA THR A 97 -6.75 14.86 6.27
C THR A 97 -5.74 13.72 6.14
N MET A 98 -6.21 12.46 6.28
CA MET A 98 -5.34 11.29 6.12
C MET A 98 -4.75 11.19 4.71
N ILE A 99 -5.55 11.49 3.66
CA ILE A 99 -5.08 11.49 2.27
C ILE A 99 -4.07 12.60 2.02
N TYR A 100 -4.27 13.80 2.56
CA TYR A 100 -3.27 14.88 2.49
C TYR A 100 -1.95 14.45 3.13
N VAL A 101 -1.99 13.88 4.33
CA VAL A 101 -0.81 13.31 5.01
C VAL A 101 -0.17 12.19 4.17
N GLY A 102 -0.96 11.38 3.48
CA GLY A 102 -0.49 10.34 2.56
C GLY A 102 0.27 10.90 1.35
N VAL A 103 -0.17 12.02 0.80
CA VAL A 103 0.56 12.73 -0.28
C VAL A 103 1.93 13.22 0.19
N LEU A 104 2.06 13.58 1.47
CA LEU A 104 3.34 14.02 2.05
C LEU A 104 4.39 12.90 2.09
N VAL A 105 4.03 11.64 1.96
CA VAL A 105 5.00 10.54 1.77
C VAL A 105 5.85 10.75 0.51
N GLY A 106 5.33 11.48 -0.48
CA GLY A 106 6.07 11.90 -1.67
C GLY A 106 6.18 10.85 -2.77
N MET A 107 5.27 9.85 -2.80
CA MET A 107 5.27 8.78 -3.79
C MET A 107 4.39 9.04 -5.01
N GLY A 108 3.34 9.84 -4.86
CA GLY A 108 2.40 10.17 -5.94
C GLY A 108 1.11 10.80 -5.43
N GLY A 109 0.26 11.20 -6.36
CA GLY A 109 -1.07 11.71 -6.05
C GLY A 109 -2.07 10.58 -5.78
N PRO A 110 -3.23 10.89 -5.15
CA PRO A 110 -4.17 9.86 -4.66
C PRO A 110 -4.77 9.00 -5.77
N ILE A 111 -5.17 9.59 -6.90
CA ILE A 111 -5.81 8.85 -8.00
C ILE A 111 -4.82 7.90 -8.66
N TRP A 112 -3.60 8.37 -8.90
CA TRP A 112 -2.53 7.54 -9.45
C TRP A 112 -2.16 6.38 -8.51
N THR A 113 -2.14 6.63 -7.20
CA THR A 113 -1.80 5.61 -6.20
C THR A 113 -2.83 4.49 -6.15
N ILE A 114 -4.14 4.83 -6.23
CA ILE A 114 -5.21 3.82 -6.34
C ILE A 114 -5.00 2.96 -7.59
N GLY A 115 -4.84 3.61 -8.75
CA GLY A 115 -4.72 2.90 -10.03
C GLY A 115 -3.50 1.98 -10.07
N LEU A 116 -2.34 2.48 -9.61
CA LEU A 116 -1.11 1.68 -9.55
C LEU A 116 -1.28 0.45 -8.65
N HIS A 117 -1.87 0.64 -7.47
CA HIS A 117 -2.09 -0.43 -6.50
C HIS A 117 -3.07 -1.47 -7.06
N ASP A 118 -4.24 -1.05 -7.51
CA ASP A 118 -5.32 -1.95 -7.90
C ASP A 118 -4.97 -2.74 -9.17
N ILE A 119 -4.34 -2.10 -10.16
CA ILE A 119 -3.87 -2.79 -11.37
C ILE A 119 -2.79 -3.82 -11.02
N ARG A 120 -1.85 -3.48 -10.14
CA ARG A 120 -0.81 -4.42 -9.68
C ARG A 120 -1.43 -5.60 -8.94
N ASP A 121 -2.29 -5.35 -7.96
CA ASP A 121 -2.94 -6.40 -7.17
C ASP A 121 -3.79 -7.33 -8.03
N TRP A 122 -4.54 -6.76 -8.99
CA TRP A 122 -5.28 -7.56 -9.95
C TRP A 122 -4.33 -8.43 -10.81
N ALA A 123 -3.28 -7.83 -11.38
CA ALA A 123 -2.37 -8.52 -12.28
C ALA A 123 -1.59 -9.64 -11.57
N GLN A 124 -1.11 -9.42 -10.35
CA GLN A 124 -0.38 -10.42 -9.57
C GLN A 124 -1.25 -11.64 -9.21
N ARG A 125 -2.57 -11.50 -9.22
CA ARG A 125 -3.54 -12.58 -8.95
C ARG A 125 -3.99 -13.35 -10.19
N GLN A 126 -3.61 -12.89 -11.39
CA GLN A 126 -3.83 -13.68 -12.60
C GLN A 126 -2.90 -14.90 -12.64
N PRO A 127 -3.21 -15.95 -13.41
CA PRO A 127 -2.34 -17.13 -13.56
C PRO A 127 -0.95 -16.78 -14.12
N ASP A 128 -0.87 -15.68 -14.89
CA ASP A 128 0.37 -15.09 -15.39
C ASP A 128 0.33 -13.58 -15.31
N CYS A 129 1.49 -12.93 -15.13
CA CYS A 129 1.60 -11.48 -15.15
C CYS A 129 2.97 -11.03 -15.68
N HIS A 130 3.04 -9.77 -16.09
CA HIS A 130 4.26 -9.18 -16.62
C HIS A 130 5.41 -9.28 -15.61
N TRP A 131 6.62 -9.57 -16.10
CA TRP A 131 7.81 -9.81 -15.27
C TRP A 131 8.12 -8.68 -14.27
N ALA A 132 7.82 -7.43 -14.62
CA ALA A 132 8.07 -6.27 -13.75
C ALA A 132 7.20 -6.28 -12.47
N LEU A 133 6.10 -7.03 -12.46
CA LEU A 133 5.21 -7.18 -11.30
C LEU A 133 5.60 -8.35 -10.40
N ARG A 134 6.52 -9.22 -10.86
CA ARG A 134 6.93 -10.42 -10.14
C ARG A 134 8.07 -10.20 -9.14
N HIS A 135 8.73 -9.03 -9.20
CA HIS A 135 9.91 -8.71 -8.39
C HIS A 135 11.03 -9.77 -8.44
N GLY A 136 11.12 -10.53 -9.55
CA GLY A 136 12.06 -11.65 -9.71
C GLY A 136 13.50 -11.25 -10.06
N ARG A 137 13.75 -9.98 -10.37
CA ARG A 137 15.07 -9.44 -10.74
C ARG A 137 15.93 -9.18 -9.50
N PRO A 138 17.28 -9.08 -9.63
CA PRO A 138 18.13 -8.58 -8.53
C PRO A 138 17.64 -7.22 -8.03
N ALA A 139 17.79 -6.96 -6.72
CA ALA A 139 17.19 -5.80 -6.06
C ALA A 139 17.48 -4.46 -6.75
N LEU A 140 18.76 -4.19 -7.10
CA LEU A 140 19.11 -2.92 -7.75
C LEU A 140 18.44 -2.74 -9.12
N VAL A 141 18.30 -3.82 -9.89
CA VAL A 141 17.64 -3.81 -11.21
C VAL A 141 16.13 -3.61 -11.02
N ASP A 142 15.52 -4.35 -10.11
CA ASP A 142 14.10 -4.23 -9.77
C ASP A 142 13.78 -2.80 -9.29
N GLY A 143 14.58 -2.27 -8.36
CA GLY A 143 14.43 -0.91 -7.86
C GLY A 143 14.59 0.16 -8.94
N PHE A 144 15.57 -0.01 -9.84
CA PHE A 144 15.75 0.91 -10.94
C PHE A 144 14.49 1.00 -11.81
N TYR A 145 13.94 -0.13 -12.23
CA TYR A 145 12.70 -0.12 -13.03
C TYR A 145 11.50 0.37 -12.23
N TYR A 146 11.33 -0.09 -10.99
CA TYR A 146 10.21 0.30 -10.14
C TYR A 146 10.16 1.82 -9.88
N LEU A 147 11.31 2.44 -9.65
CA LEU A 147 11.39 3.87 -9.29
C LEU A 147 11.35 4.81 -10.50
N ASN A 148 11.68 4.33 -11.70
CA ASN A 148 11.87 5.18 -12.87
C ASN A 148 10.90 4.92 -14.03
N PHE A 149 10.23 3.76 -14.04
CA PHE A 149 9.36 3.37 -15.14
C PHE A 149 7.95 3.05 -14.64
N ARG A 150 6.99 3.17 -15.54
CA ARG A 150 5.64 2.65 -15.35
C ARG A 150 5.37 1.51 -16.31
N LEU A 151 4.63 0.52 -15.88
CA LEU A 151 4.16 -0.55 -16.75
C LEU A 151 2.93 -0.05 -17.51
N ALA A 152 2.98 -0.12 -18.84
CA ALA A 152 1.85 0.07 -19.74
C ALA A 152 1.44 -1.31 -20.26
N LEU A 153 0.39 -1.88 -19.73
CA LEU A 153 -0.19 -3.13 -20.22
C LEU A 153 -0.76 -2.95 -21.60
N ALA A 154 -0.62 -3.94 -22.48
CA ALA A 154 -1.18 -3.91 -23.83
C ALA A 154 -2.72 -3.91 -23.80
N ARG A 155 -3.30 -4.63 -22.85
CA ARG A 155 -4.74 -4.72 -22.61
C ARG A 155 -5.04 -4.50 -21.12
N PRO A 156 -4.98 -3.24 -20.63
CA PRO A 156 -5.22 -2.95 -19.22
C PRO A 156 -6.72 -3.11 -18.87
N PRO A 157 -7.04 -3.39 -17.62
CA PRO A 157 -8.41 -3.22 -17.13
C PRO A 157 -8.81 -1.73 -17.20
N VAL A 158 -10.11 -1.47 -17.22
CA VAL A 158 -10.63 -0.11 -17.15
C VAL A 158 -10.56 0.35 -15.69
N PHE A 159 -9.80 1.41 -15.45
CA PHE A 159 -9.65 2.01 -14.13
C PHE A 159 -10.61 3.17 -13.94
N ASP A 160 -11.41 3.11 -12.87
CA ASP A 160 -12.29 4.20 -12.39
C ASP A 160 -12.24 4.22 -10.85
N PRO A 161 -11.63 5.24 -10.22
CA PRO A 161 -11.57 5.35 -8.76
C PRO A 161 -12.96 5.55 -8.13
N GLY A 162 -13.98 5.78 -8.95
CA GLY A 162 -15.37 5.97 -8.55
C GLY A 162 -15.75 7.42 -8.26
N PRO A 163 -17.07 7.69 -8.20
CA PRO A 163 -17.60 9.01 -7.94
C PRO A 163 -17.15 9.52 -6.56
N GLY A 164 -16.89 10.83 -6.46
CA GLY A 164 -16.39 11.47 -5.24
C GLY A 164 -14.88 11.32 -5.04
N ILE A 165 -14.14 10.75 -6.03
CA ILE A 165 -12.68 10.78 -6.13
C ILE A 165 -12.29 11.36 -7.49
N SER A 166 -12.81 10.81 -8.59
CA SER A 166 -12.50 11.23 -9.96
C SER A 166 -12.95 12.66 -10.29
N ASP A 167 -13.98 13.14 -9.64
CA ASP A 167 -14.63 14.45 -9.83
C ASP A 167 -14.46 15.42 -8.66
N ASP A 168 -13.90 14.97 -7.53
CA ASP A 168 -13.71 15.83 -6.35
C ASP A 168 -12.49 16.75 -6.52
N PRO A 169 -12.66 18.09 -6.48
CA PRO A 169 -11.58 19.06 -6.64
C PRO A 169 -10.41 18.86 -5.67
N PHE A 170 -10.65 18.35 -4.47
CA PHE A 170 -9.59 18.07 -3.49
C PHE A 170 -8.62 16.98 -3.98
N TYR A 171 -9.15 15.85 -4.47
CA TYR A 171 -8.31 14.77 -4.98
C TYR A 171 -7.61 15.16 -6.29
N LEU A 172 -8.30 15.89 -7.17
CA LEU A 172 -7.72 16.40 -8.41
C LEU A 172 -6.61 17.41 -8.16
N PHE A 173 -6.78 18.31 -7.17
CA PHE A 173 -5.74 19.24 -6.74
C PHE A 173 -4.51 18.48 -6.22
N LEU A 174 -4.68 17.56 -5.30
CA LEU A 174 -3.57 16.77 -4.77
C LEU A 174 -2.90 15.90 -5.84
N GLN A 175 -3.69 15.33 -6.78
CA GLN A 175 -3.16 14.55 -7.89
C GLN A 175 -2.21 15.37 -8.77
N ARG A 176 -2.52 16.64 -9.02
CA ARG A 176 -1.72 17.52 -9.87
C ARG A 176 -0.54 18.17 -9.16
N THR A 177 -0.63 18.32 -7.84
CA THR A 177 0.31 19.13 -7.05
C THR A 177 1.07 18.32 -6.00
N TRP A 178 1.04 16.99 -6.03
CA TRP A 178 1.58 16.14 -4.96
C TRP A 178 3.04 16.43 -4.60
N MET A 179 3.91 16.75 -5.56
CA MET A 179 5.29 17.15 -5.31
C MET A 179 5.36 18.50 -4.59
N LEU A 180 4.50 19.43 -5.00
CA LEU A 180 4.47 20.79 -4.44
C LEU A 180 3.99 20.83 -2.99
N GLN A 181 3.29 19.78 -2.52
CA GLN A 181 2.83 19.68 -1.14
C GLN A 181 4.00 19.56 -0.13
N GLN A 182 5.20 19.27 -0.60
CA GLN A 182 6.39 19.33 0.26
C GLN A 182 6.83 20.78 0.60
N ILE A 183 6.44 21.77 -0.19
CA ILE A 183 6.85 23.17 0.03
C ILE A 183 6.33 23.73 1.36
N PRO A 184 5.03 23.65 1.69
CA PRO A 184 4.53 24.10 2.99
C PRO A 184 5.23 23.43 4.17
N VAL A 185 5.50 22.12 4.05
CA VAL A 185 6.24 21.37 5.07
C VAL A 185 7.68 21.88 5.20
N ALA A 186 8.37 22.07 4.07
CA ALA A 186 9.73 22.60 4.07
C ALA A 186 9.81 23.99 4.72
N LEU A 187 8.87 24.87 4.42
CA LEU A 187 8.81 26.22 5.02
C LEU A 187 8.59 26.16 6.54
N ALA A 188 7.68 25.30 7.00
CA ALA A 188 7.43 25.10 8.44
C ALA A 188 8.67 24.53 9.14
N LEU A 189 9.31 23.53 8.56
CA LEU A 189 10.52 22.91 9.11
C LEU A 189 11.71 23.87 9.12
N TYR A 190 11.83 24.70 8.08
CA TYR A 190 12.86 25.76 8.05
C TYR A 190 12.68 26.77 9.19
N ALA A 191 11.45 27.18 9.43
CA ALA A 191 11.14 28.10 10.52
C ALA A 191 11.40 27.51 11.92
N LEU A 192 11.25 26.19 12.07
CA LEU A 192 11.41 25.49 13.36
C LEU A 192 12.85 25.04 13.64
N GLY A 193 13.58 24.57 12.62
CA GLY A 193 14.90 23.94 12.79
C GLY A 193 15.91 24.23 11.67
N GLY A 194 15.61 25.18 10.77
CA GLY A 194 16.49 25.55 9.66
C GLY A 194 16.72 24.46 8.63
N TRP A 195 17.81 24.58 7.87
CA TRP A 195 18.14 23.62 6.81
C TRP A 195 18.29 22.16 7.27
N PRO A 196 18.86 21.85 8.46
CA PRO A 196 18.91 20.46 8.91
C PRO A 196 17.54 19.77 8.94
N TRP A 197 16.52 20.47 9.45
CA TRP A 197 15.16 19.92 9.50
C TRP A 197 14.52 19.80 8.12
N VAL A 198 14.76 20.76 7.22
CA VAL A 198 14.29 20.65 5.83
C VAL A 198 14.92 19.46 5.12
N VAL A 199 16.23 19.29 5.23
CA VAL A 199 16.94 18.19 4.56
C VAL A 199 16.46 16.84 5.10
N TRP A 200 16.37 16.67 6.41
CA TRP A 200 15.97 15.40 7.01
C TRP A 200 14.46 15.18 6.97
N GLY A 201 13.66 16.18 7.28
CA GLY A 201 12.19 16.07 7.33
C GLY A 201 11.52 16.08 5.96
N VAL A 202 12.20 16.51 4.88
CA VAL A 202 11.66 16.45 3.52
C VAL A 202 12.50 15.53 2.65
N ILE A 203 13.76 15.86 2.36
CA ILE A 203 14.54 15.18 1.33
C ILE A 203 14.87 13.74 1.75
N VAL A 204 15.48 13.54 2.92
CA VAL A 204 15.82 12.21 3.44
C VAL A 204 14.57 11.39 3.70
N ARG A 205 13.52 11.99 4.28
CA ARG A 205 12.25 11.33 4.55
C ARG A 205 11.59 10.82 3.27
N VAL A 206 11.41 11.67 2.27
CA VAL A 206 10.77 11.28 1.00
C VAL A 206 11.58 10.19 0.30
N ALA A 207 12.91 10.36 0.20
CA ALA A 207 13.79 9.34 -0.38
C ALA A 207 13.68 7.99 0.33
N THR A 208 13.68 8.00 1.67
CA THR A 208 13.55 6.79 2.48
C THR A 208 12.18 6.15 2.31
N CYS A 209 11.10 6.93 2.35
CA CYS A 209 9.73 6.40 2.27
C CYS A 209 9.47 5.66 0.95
N PHE A 210 9.77 6.25 -0.21
CA PHE A 210 9.50 5.57 -1.47
C PHE A 210 10.49 4.41 -1.74
N THR A 211 11.74 4.52 -1.29
CA THR A 211 12.71 3.42 -1.40
C THR A 211 12.28 2.24 -0.53
N MET A 212 11.84 2.48 0.70
CA MET A 212 11.32 1.44 1.59
C MET A 212 10.01 0.84 1.07
N HIS A 213 9.15 1.64 0.45
CA HIS A 213 7.93 1.13 -0.19
C HIS A 213 8.24 0.16 -1.34
N TRP A 214 9.20 0.50 -2.21
CA TRP A 214 9.70 -0.44 -3.21
C TRP A 214 10.32 -1.67 -2.55
N TYR A 215 11.19 -1.46 -1.53
CA TYR A 215 11.93 -2.55 -0.91
C TYR A 215 11.01 -3.58 -0.26
N ILE A 216 9.94 -3.14 0.45
CA ILE A 216 8.96 -4.07 1.01
C ILE A 216 8.21 -4.82 -0.10
N ALA A 217 7.81 -4.16 -1.18
CA ALA A 217 7.21 -4.83 -2.32
C ALA A 217 8.15 -5.89 -2.90
N HIS A 218 9.44 -5.58 -3.05
CA HIS A 218 10.45 -6.52 -3.55
C HIS A 218 10.62 -7.74 -2.66
N VAL A 219 10.81 -7.56 -1.35
CA VAL A 219 11.08 -8.70 -0.44
C VAL A 219 9.82 -9.51 -0.15
N ALA A 220 8.67 -8.85 0.00
CA ALA A 220 7.42 -9.49 0.35
C ALA A 220 6.78 -10.28 -0.81
N HIS A 221 7.27 -10.16 -2.04
CA HIS A 221 6.83 -10.97 -3.18
C HIS A 221 7.84 -12.04 -3.59
N ARG A 222 8.93 -12.22 -2.87
CA ARG A 222 9.98 -13.18 -3.26
C ARG A 222 10.07 -14.39 -2.34
N ARG A 223 10.11 -14.16 -1.04
CA ARG A 223 10.31 -15.22 -0.05
C ARG A 223 9.99 -14.75 1.37
N GLY A 224 9.62 -15.68 2.21
CA GLY A 224 9.34 -15.46 3.62
C GLY A 224 8.32 -16.46 4.13
N PRO A 225 7.94 -16.39 5.39
CA PRO A 225 6.79 -17.12 5.93
C PRO A 225 5.51 -16.75 5.18
N GLN A 226 4.68 -17.75 4.93
CA GLN A 226 3.33 -17.59 4.40
C GLN A 226 2.35 -18.27 5.34
N ASP A 227 1.28 -17.59 5.68
CA ASP A 227 0.16 -18.19 6.40
C ASP A 227 -0.91 -18.66 5.42
N TRP A 228 -0.96 -18.06 4.23
CA TRP A 228 -1.97 -18.29 3.20
C TRP A 228 -1.36 -18.35 1.80
N ILE A 229 -1.99 -19.14 0.94
CA ILE A 229 -1.70 -19.24 -0.49
C ILE A 229 -2.97 -18.84 -1.25
N VAL A 230 -2.80 -18.00 -2.26
CA VAL A 230 -3.85 -17.70 -3.24
C VAL A 230 -3.61 -18.62 -4.44
N GLU A 231 -4.49 -19.59 -4.65
CA GLU A 231 -4.37 -20.54 -5.77
C GLU A 231 -4.40 -19.80 -7.10
N ASP A 232 -3.67 -20.33 -8.07
CA ASP A 232 -3.54 -19.80 -9.43
C ASP A 232 -3.00 -18.35 -9.55
N ALA A 233 -2.54 -17.74 -8.47
CA ALA A 233 -1.92 -16.42 -8.53
C ALA A 233 -0.45 -16.50 -8.97
N ALA A 234 -0.08 -15.74 -10.01
CA ALA A 234 1.29 -15.65 -10.54
C ALA A 234 2.29 -15.17 -9.49
N VAL A 235 1.83 -14.36 -8.52
CA VAL A 235 2.67 -13.80 -7.47
C VAL A 235 2.01 -13.98 -6.11
N GLN A 236 2.76 -14.59 -5.19
CA GLN A 236 2.32 -14.78 -3.80
C GLN A 236 2.85 -13.65 -2.90
N GLY A 237 2.12 -13.35 -1.83
CA GLY A 237 2.61 -12.51 -0.74
C GLY A 237 3.32 -13.33 0.33
N TYR A 238 4.33 -12.75 0.98
CA TYR A 238 5.07 -13.32 2.11
C TYR A 238 5.10 -12.35 3.27
N ASN A 239 5.06 -12.86 4.50
CA ASN A 239 5.16 -12.04 5.69
C ASN A 239 6.63 -11.71 6.01
N VAL A 240 6.91 -10.44 6.32
CA VAL A 240 8.27 -9.94 6.62
C VAL A 240 8.24 -9.29 8.00
N GLY A 241 8.20 -10.11 9.06
CA GLY A 241 7.92 -9.68 10.43
C GLY A 241 8.86 -8.58 10.98
N TRP A 242 10.15 -8.61 10.63
CA TRP A 242 11.12 -7.60 11.08
C TRP A 242 10.86 -6.19 10.49
N LEU A 243 10.07 -6.10 9.41
CA LEU A 243 9.64 -4.83 8.84
C LEU A 243 8.25 -4.37 9.35
N ALA A 244 7.62 -5.10 10.27
CA ALA A 244 6.27 -4.78 10.71
C ALA A 244 6.15 -3.36 11.31
N ILE A 245 7.10 -2.95 12.14
CA ILE A 245 7.11 -1.62 12.75
C ILE A 245 7.38 -0.51 11.72
N PRO A 246 8.49 -0.53 10.94
CA PRO A 246 8.77 0.55 9.99
C PRO A 246 7.77 0.64 8.83
N THR A 247 7.02 -0.41 8.54
CA THR A 247 5.96 -0.40 7.51
C THR A 247 4.55 -0.25 8.06
N MET A 248 4.39 0.02 9.36
CA MET A 248 3.08 0.18 10.01
C MET A 248 2.14 -1.03 9.86
N GLY A 249 2.72 -2.24 9.74
CA GLY A 249 1.99 -3.49 9.56
C GLY A 249 1.82 -3.95 8.10
N GLU A 250 2.22 -3.15 7.11
CA GLU A 250 2.07 -3.48 5.68
C GLU A 250 2.92 -4.68 5.25
N SER A 251 3.94 -5.04 6.04
CA SER A 251 4.81 -6.20 5.79
C SER A 251 4.18 -7.56 6.13
N TRP A 252 2.98 -7.59 6.73
CA TRP A 252 2.16 -8.81 6.85
C TRP A 252 1.46 -9.11 5.51
N HIS A 253 2.26 -9.28 4.48
CA HIS A 253 1.82 -9.22 3.09
C HIS A 253 1.13 -10.51 2.60
N SER A 254 1.48 -11.67 3.15
CA SER A 254 0.74 -12.91 2.93
C SER A 254 -0.70 -12.81 3.46
N ASN A 255 -0.86 -12.21 4.64
CA ASN A 255 -2.17 -11.98 5.24
C ASN A 255 -2.99 -10.98 4.44
N HIS A 256 -2.33 -9.89 3.98
CA HIS A 256 -2.95 -8.89 3.12
C HIS A 256 -3.41 -9.49 1.78
N HIS A 257 -2.58 -10.29 1.11
CA HIS A 257 -2.98 -10.99 -0.13
C HIS A 257 -4.14 -11.96 0.10
N ALA A 258 -4.22 -12.58 1.28
CA ALA A 258 -5.33 -13.44 1.67
C ALA A 258 -6.64 -12.65 1.88
N PHE A 259 -6.57 -11.54 2.60
CA PHE A 259 -7.72 -10.74 3.02
C PHE A 259 -7.52 -9.25 2.67
N PRO A 260 -7.46 -8.85 1.40
CA PRO A 260 -7.13 -7.49 1.00
C PRO A 260 -8.14 -6.45 1.47
N ALA A 261 -9.41 -6.81 1.63
CA ALA A 261 -10.42 -5.93 2.19
C ALA A 261 -10.34 -5.80 3.72
N SER A 262 -9.46 -6.55 4.39
CA SER A 262 -9.28 -6.49 5.83
C SER A 262 -8.51 -5.22 6.23
N CYS A 263 -9.01 -4.53 7.24
CA CYS A 263 -8.31 -3.44 7.88
C CYS A 263 -7.11 -3.93 8.74
N ARG A 264 -7.16 -5.19 9.18
CA ARG A 264 -6.13 -5.83 9.99
C ARG A 264 -5.24 -6.72 9.13
N HIS A 265 -3.94 -6.44 9.11
CA HIS A 265 -2.94 -7.25 8.41
C HIS A 265 -2.19 -8.20 9.37
N GLY A 266 -1.90 -7.78 10.59
CA GLY A 266 -1.35 -8.65 11.63
C GLY A 266 -2.43 -9.55 12.22
N LEU A 267 -2.61 -10.77 11.68
CA LEU A 267 -3.73 -11.65 12.03
C LEU A 267 -3.47 -12.52 13.26
N TYR A 268 -2.21 -12.81 13.55
CA TYR A 268 -1.85 -13.77 14.59
C TYR A 268 -1.14 -13.09 15.76
N LYS A 269 -1.17 -13.74 16.92
CA LYS A 269 -0.51 -13.26 18.14
C LYS A 269 0.96 -12.94 17.88
N GLY A 270 1.40 -11.74 18.26
CA GLY A 270 2.76 -11.24 18.05
C GLY A 270 3.00 -10.56 16.71
N GLN A 271 2.03 -10.53 15.82
CA GLN A 271 2.08 -9.77 14.58
C GLN A 271 1.69 -8.30 14.85
N ILE A 272 2.68 -7.43 15.03
CA ILE A 272 2.46 -5.99 15.30
C ILE A 272 1.92 -5.31 14.05
N ASP A 273 0.78 -4.64 14.17
CA ASP A 273 0.11 -3.87 13.10
C ASP A 273 -0.26 -2.47 13.61
N LEU A 274 0.68 -1.53 13.47
CA LEU A 274 0.50 -0.16 13.97
C LEU A 274 -0.60 0.59 13.20
N GLY A 275 -0.78 0.31 11.91
CA GLY A 275 -1.87 0.87 11.12
C GLY A 275 -3.22 0.45 11.66
N TYR A 276 -3.42 -0.83 11.94
CA TYR A 276 -4.66 -1.31 12.56
C TYR A 276 -4.85 -0.76 13.99
N THR A 277 -3.78 -0.69 14.78
CA THR A 277 -3.84 -0.07 16.12
C THR A 277 -4.32 1.38 16.04
N PHE A 278 -3.87 2.14 15.03
CA PHE A 278 -4.35 3.50 14.82
C PHE A 278 -5.84 3.54 14.41
N VAL A 279 -6.31 2.59 13.58
CA VAL A 279 -7.75 2.50 13.25
C VAL A 279 -8.58 2.14 14.48
N GLN A 280 -8.08 1.28 15.37
CA GLN A 280 -8.74 0.98 16.65
C GLN A 280 -8.83 2.22 17.56
N LEU A 281 -7.79 3.06 17.58
CA LEU A 281 -7.85 4.35 18.27
C LEU A 281 -8.92 5.27 17.66
N LEU A 282 -9.01 5.34 16.33
CA LEU A 282 -10.07 6.11 15.67
C LEU A 282 -11.46 5.55 15.99
N ALA A 283 -11.62 4.25 16.07
CA ALA A 283 -12.88 3.61 16.45
C ALA A 283 -13.26 3.94 17.90
N TRP A 284 -12.32 3.87 18.82
CA TRP A 284 -12.52 4.25 20.21
C TRP A 284 -12.96 5.73 20.35
N LEU A 285 -12.44 6.62 19.49
CA LEU A 285 -12.84 8.02 19.42
C LEU A 285 -14.18 8.23 18.67
N GLY A 286 -14.84 7.17 18.17
CA GLY A 286 -16.06 7.26 17.36
C GLY A 286 -15.84 7.80 15.95
N LEU A 287 -14.59 7.84 15.46
CA LEU A 287 -14.19 8.39 14.18
C LEU A 287 -14.04 7.32 13.07
N ALA A 288 -13.95 6.04 13.43
CA ALA A 288 -13.96 4.92 12.48
C ALA A 288 -15.12 3.98 12.80
N ARG A 289 -15.76 3.45 11.72
CA ARG A 289 -16.87 2.51 11.80
C ARG A 289 -16.80 1.52 10.63
N ASP A 290 -17.65 0.49 10.65
CA ASP A 290 -17.75 -0.53 9.62
C ASP A 290 -16.38 -1.17 9.29
N ILE A 291 -15.59 -1.43 10.36
CA ILE A 291 -14.23 -1.95 10.25
C ILE A 291 -14.30 -3.41 9.79
N ARG A 292 -13.68 -3.69 8.65
CA ARG A 292 -13.61 -5.01 8.06
C ARG A 292 -12.39 -5.77 8.58
N VAL A 293 -12.63 -6.97 9.07
CA VAL A 293 -11.59 -7.92 9.51
C VAL A 293 -11.92 -9.30 8.94
N PRO A 294 -10.99 -10.26 8.89
CA PRO A 294 -11.26 -11.57 8.26
C PRO A 294 -12.52 -12.27 8.77
N ALA A 295 -12.86 -12.07 10.06
CA ALA A 295 -14.04 -12.70 10.67
C ALA A 295 -15.39 -12.21 10.10
N ASN A 296 -15.45 -11.00 9.55
CA ASN A 296 -16.67 -10.41 8.96
C ASN A 296 -16.60 -10.25 7.43
N LEU A 297 -15.57 -10.81 6.78
CA LEU A 297 -15.47 -10.85 5.33
C LEU A 297 -16.12 -12.13 4.77
N PRO A 298 -16.69 -12.07 3.54
CA PRO A 298 -17.21 -13.24 2.89
C PRO A 298 -16.09 -14.26 2.62
N PRO A 299 -16.40 -15.58 2.63
CA PRO A 299 -15.45 -16.60 2.21
C PRO A 299 -14.88 -16.31 0.82
N ARG A 300 -13.61 -16.57 0.63
CA ARG A 300 -12.91 -16.38 -0.65
C ARG A 300 -12.53 -17.73 -1.24
N SER A 301 -12.92 -17.98 -2.48
CA SER A 301 -12.48 -19.15 -3.26
C SER A 301 -10.99 -19.07 -3.57
N GLY A 302 -10.31 -20.21 -3.69
CA GLY A 302 -8.89 -20.29 -4.02
C GLY A 302 -7.96 -19.78 -2.91
N LEU A 303 -8.45 -19.58 -1.67
CA LEU A 303 -7.62 -19.23 -0.53
C LEU A 303 -7.36 -20.47 0.33
N VAL A 304 -6.08 -20.87 0.43
CA VAL A 304 -5.66 -22.08 1.15
C VAL A 304 -4.68 -21.73 2.27
N PRO A 305 -4.96 -22.09 3.53
CA PRO A 305 -3.97 -21.95 4.60
C PRO A 305 -2.81 -22.93 4.37
N VAL A 306 -1.58 -22.46 4.63
CA VAL A 306 -0.35 -23.24 4.42
C VAL A 306 -0.34 -24.53 5.25
N SER A 307 -0.84 -24.48 6.48
CA SER A 307 -0.97 -25.66 7.36
C SER A 307 -1.79 -26.79 6.75
N ARG A 308 -2.74 -26.49 5.87
CA ARG A 308 -3.56 -27.50 5.16
C ARG A 308 -2.85 -28.10 3.96
N ARG A 309 -2.05 -27.32 3.24
CA ARG A 309 -1.28 -27.83 2.11
C ARG A 309 -0.29 -28.91 2.57
N ALA A 310 0.25 -28.75 3.78
CA ALA A 310 1.14 -29.74 4.40
C ALA A 310 0.40 -31.03 4.86
N LEU A 311 -0.92 -30.95 5.14
CA LEU A 311 -1.71 -32.07 5.69
C LEU A 311 -2.60 -32.79 4.64
N GLY A 312 -2.55 -32.37 3.37
CA GLY A 312 -3.43 -32.92 2.33
C GLY A 312 -4.89 -32.43 2.48
N ALA A 313 -5.51 -32.07 1.39
CA ALA A 313 -6.74 -31.27 1.27
C ALA A 313 -8.06 -31.84 1.89
N ALA A 314 -8.01 -32.48 3.04
CA ALA A 314 -9.18 -33.02 3.72
C ALA A 314 -9.70 -32.10 4.85
N GLY A 315 -10.79 -31.42 4.57
CA GLY A 315 -11.77 -30.94 5.54
C GLY A 315 -11.46 -29.76 6.45
N ALA A 316 -11.39 -28.50 5.99
CA ALA A 316 -11.04 -27.46 6.92
C ALA A 316 -11.40 -26.00 6.54
N GLY A 317 -12.67 -25.70 6.15
CA GLY A 317 -13.19 -24.32 5.97
C GLY A 317 -13.16 -23.46 7.23
N GLN A 318 -13.57 -23.99 8.37
CA GLN A 318 -13.75 -23.21 9.61
C GLN A 318 -12.55 -23.23 10.59
N ALA A 319 -11.75 -24.29 10.62
CA ALA A 319 -10.65 -24.43 11.58
C ALA A 319 -9.47 -23.47 11.34
N ALA A 320 -9.30 -22.93 10.13
CA ALA A 320 -8.22 -22.01 9.81
C ALA A 320 -8.45 -20.58 10.32
N LEU A 321 -9.72 -20.19 10.49
CA LEU A 321 -10.08 -18.90 11.10
C LEU A 321 -9.99 -18.94 12.63
N SER A 322 -10.05 -20.14 13.26
CA SER A 322 -9.96 -20.28 14.71
C SER A 322 -8.57 -19.96 15.31
N GLY A 323 -7.53 -19.93 14.49
CA GLY A 323 -6.19 -19.48 14.89
C GLY A 323 -5.96 -17.96 14.80
N ILE A 324 -6.89 -17.23 14.20
CA ILE A 324 -6.87 -15.77 14.18
C ILE A 324 -7.27 -15.29 15.58
N ASP A 325 -6.40 -14.49 16.20
CA ASP A 325 -6.60 -13.98 17.56
C ASP A 325 -7.92 -13.21 17.68
N PRO A 326 -8.90 -13.69 18.46
CA PRO A 326 -10.19 -13.01 18.63
C PRO A 326 -10.12 -11.77 19.52
N ALA A 327 -9.03 -11.56 20.25
CA ALA A 327 -8.91 -10.49 21.25
C ALA A 327 -8.76 -9.07 20.68
N SER A 328 -9.08 -8.88 19.38
CA SER A 328 -8.94 -7.60 18.68
C SER A 328 -10.02 -7.40 17.61
N ALA A 329 -11.21 -7.96 17.84
CA ALA A 329 -12.42 -7.62 17.09
C ALA A 329 -13.09 -6.36 17.64
#